data_74d9d903e7039b48f126176ded45415e
#
_entry.id   74d9d903e7039b48f126176ded45415e
#
_cell.length_a   1.000
_cell.length_b   1.000
_cell.length_c   1.000
_cell.angle_alpha   90.00
_cell.angle_beta   90.00
_cell.angle_gamma   90.00
#
_symmetry.space_group_name_H-M   'P 1'
#
loop_
_entity.id
_entity.type
_entity.pdbx_description
1 polymer ?
#
loop_
_entity_poly.entity_id
_entity_poly.type
_entity_poly.pdbx_seq_one_letter_code
_entity_poly.pdbx_strand_id
1 'polypeptide(L)'
;LLCDKCHALCPVGVDAPALRRAQRATVNDSLAYNYSYLQRCEPAVKVNVGVNAVEVNAAPPAPEVMYFAGCMSHLTPRIIKSVEKVFKAASVDYVFADRDGGICCGRPLMLAGKTSAARETIAANRKMILDSGCKTLVLSCPICYKIFKDEYDLKGIEILHYTQYIKRLVEQGRLKLSACDERIVYHDPCELGRGCGVYEEPRNVLSQVGNLVKAA
;
A
#
# COMPACT_ATOMS: atom_id res chain seq x y z
N LEU A 1 14.30 -12.94 -7.26
CA LEU A 1 13.09 -12.24 -7.69
C LEU A 1 11.86 -12.94 -7.13
N LEU A 2 10.90 -12.19 -6.62
CA LEU A 2 9.69 -12.70 -5.95
C LEU A 2 8.43 -12.18 -6.65
N CYS A 3 8.47 -12.10 -7.98
CA CYS A 3 7.36 -11.63 -8.82
C CYS A 3 6.24 -12.66 -9.02
N ASP A 4 6.36 -13.81 -8.35
CA ASP A 4 5.41 -14.92 -8.35
C ASP A 4 5.17 -15.61 -9.72
N LYS A 5 5.92 -15.24 -10.76
CA LYS A 5 5.77 -15.84 -12.09
C LYS A 5 6.06 -17.34 -12.08
N CYS A 6 7.07 -17.78 -11.31
CA CYS A 6 7.43 -19.19 -11.21
C CYS A 6 6.33 -20.04 -10.60
N HIS A 7 5.63 -19.53 -9.57
CA HIS A 7 4.49 -20.21 -8.97
C HIS A 7 3.28 -20.22 -9.90
N ALA A 8 2.92 -19.06 -10.44
CA ALA A 8 1.75 -18.90 -11.32
C ALA A 8 1.84 -19.75 -12.59
N LEU A 9 3.04 -20.08 -13.07
CA LEU A 9 3.28 -20.90 -14.27
C LEU A 9 3.74 -22.32 -13.96
N CYS A 10 3.84 -22.70 -12.68
CA CYS A 10 4.28 -24.02 -12.28
C CYS A 10 3.21 -25.09 -12.53
N PRO A 11 3.43 -26.08 -13.41
CA PRO A 11 2.42 -27.08 -13.72
C PRO A 11 2.11 -28.03 -12.55
N VAL A 12 2.99 -28.07 -11.54
CA VAL A 12 2.84 -28.91 -10.32
C VAL A 12 2.63 -28.08 -9.06
N GLY A 13 2.35 -26.77 -9.20
CA GLY A 13 1.94 -25.90 -8.10
C GLY A 13 3.02 -25.60 -7.06
N VAL A 14 4.33 -25.71 -7.40
CA VAL A 14 5.41 -25.41 -6.45
C VAL A 14 5.51 -23.93 -6.16
N ASP A 15 5.37 -23.54 -4.88
CA ASP A 15 5.60 -22.18 -4.42
C ASP A 15 7.10 -21.91 -4.22
N ALA A 16 7.81 -21.67 -5.33
CA ALA A 16 9.24 -21.34 -5.30
C ALA A 16 9.56 -20.04 -4.52
N PRO A 17 8.74 -18.97 -4.55
CA PRO A 17 8.90 -17.83 -3.66
C PRO A 17 8.86 -18.19 -2.18
N ALA A 18 7.93 -19.03 -1.73
CA ALA A 18 7.83 -19.45 -0.34
C ALA A 18 9.06 -20.25 0.09
N LEU A 19 9.51 -21.20 -0.72
CA LEU A 19 10.74 -21.98 -0.46
C LEU A 19 11.97 -21.08 -0.31
N ARG A 20 12.12 -20.09 -1.17
CA ARG A 20 13.23 -19.13 -1.08
C ARG A 20 13.16 -18.26 0.18
N ARG A 21 11.96 -17.88 0.62
CA ARG A 21 11.81 -17.16 1.88
C ARG A 21 12.21 -18.02 3.07
N ALA A 22 11.78 -19.27 3.11
CA ALA A 22 12.15 -20.22 4.15
C ALA A 22 13.67 -20.43 4.23
N GLN A 23 14.34 -20.66 3.09
CA GLN A 23 15.79 -20.79 3.04
C GLN A 23 16.53 -19.54 3.56
N ARG A 24 16.08 -18.33 3.19
CA ARG A 24 16.67 -17.08 3.69
C ARG A 24 16.47 -16.91 5.20
N ALA A 25 15.35 -17.36 5.73
CA ALA A 25 15.11 -17.31 7.17
C ALA A 25 16.07 -18.20 7.96
N THR A 26 16.52 -19.34 7.41
CA THR A 26 17.48 -20.23 8.07
C THR A 26 18.91 -19.68 8.10
N VAL A 27 19.29 -18.83 7.14
CA VAL A 27 20.62 -18.21 7.03
C VAL A 27 20.63 -16.73 7.40
N ASN A 28 19.67 -16.30 8.16
CA ASN A 28 19.37 -14.90 8.43
C ASN A 28 20.56 -14.08 8.96
N ASP A 29 21.38 -14.66 9.83
CA ASP A 29 22.49 -13.93 10.47
C ASP A 29 23.74 -13.81 9.58
N SER A 30 23.83 -14.60 8.51
CA SER A 30 24.96 -14.60 7.57
C SER A 30 24.80 -13.62 6.41
N LEU A 31 23.62 -13.00 6.23
CA LEU A 31 23.43 -12.02 5.17
C LEU A 31 24.19 -10.74 5.47
N ALA A 32 25.17 -10.42 4.63
CA ALA A 32 26.01 -9.22 4.73
C ALA A 32 25.23 -7.91 4.58
N TYR A 33 23.99 -7.97 4.09
CA TYR A 33 23.17 -6.78 3.85
C TYR A 33 22.49 -6.31 5.13
N ASN A 34 22.85 -5.11 5.57
CA ASN A 34 22.27 -4.50 6.75
C ASN A 34 20.98 -3.75 6.38
N TYR A 35 19.83 -4.29 6.79
CA TYR A 35 18.51 -3.65 6.60
C TYR A 35 18.11 -2.72 7.76
N SER A 36 19.06 -2.31 8.62
CA SER A 36 18.77 -1.48 9.78
C SER A 36 18.08 -0.15 9.44
N TYR A 37 18.29 0.38 8.26
CA TYR A 37 17.59 1.58 7.78
C TYR A 37 16.07 1.40 7.64
N LEU A 38 15.58 0.16 7.42
CA LEU A 38 14.16 -0.16 7.38
C LEU A 38 13.55 -0.30 8.78
N GLN A 39 14.38 -0.57 9.80
CA GLN A 39 13.96 -0.67 11.19
C GLN A 39 13.85 0.71 11.87
N ARG A 40 14.53 1.71 11.34
CA ARG A 40 14.51 3.09 11.87
C ARG A 40 13.25 3.87 11.52
N CYS A 41 12.35 3.28 10.77
CA CYS A 41 11.03 3.83 10.59
C CYS A 41 10.24 3.62 11.88
N GLU A 42 10.66 4.28 12.97
CA GLU A 42 9.80 4.41 14.14
C GLU A 42 8.50 5.06 13.70
N PRO A 43 7.37 4.52 14.13
CA PRO A 43 6.12 5.20 13.89
C PRO A 43 6.13 6.50 14.70
N ALA A 44 6.66 7.56 14.11
CA ALA A 44 6.52 8.91 14.64
C ALA A 44 5.07 9.36 14.43
N VAL A 45 4.14 8.57 14.93
CA VAL A 45 2.75 8.98 14.97
C VAL A 45 2.46 9.54 16.35
N LYS A 46 2.92 10.76 16.58
CA LYS A 46 2.03 11.71 17.23
C LYS A 46 1.03 12.09 16.15
N VAL A 47 -0.15 11.50 16.21
CA VAL A 47 -1.30 11.98 15.44
C VAL A 47 -1.59 13.38 15.97
N ASN A 48 -0.86 14.36 15.48
CA ASN A 48 -1.26 15.75 15.60
C ASN A 48 -2.40 15.92 14.60
N VAL A 49 -3.59 15.57 15.06
CA VAL A 49 -4.80 16.16 14.51
C VAL A 49 -4.64 17.66 14.75
N GLY A 50 -4.28 18.39 13.71
CA GLY A 50 -4.20 19.85 13.75
C GLY A 50 -5.61 20.41 13.91
N VAL A 51 -6.11 20.33 15.11
CA VAL A 51 -7.28 21.10 15.59
C VAL A 51 -6.76 22.11 16.58
N ASN A 52 -6.87 23.39 16.26
CA ASN A 52 -6.85 24.44 17.26
C ASN A 52 -7.76 23.98 18.41
N ALA A 53 -7.21 23.94 19.61
CA ALA A 53 -7.91 23.48 20.80
C ALA A 53 -9.16 24.35 21.03
N VAL A 54 -10.28 23.83 20.58
CA VAL A 54 -11.60 24.18 21.10
C VAL A 54 -11.99 22.98 21.94
N GLU A 55 -12.18 23.17 23.22
CA GLU A 55 -12.68 22.15 24.15
C GLU A 55 -14.02 21.62 23.62
N VAL A 56 -13.99 20.42 23.08
CA VAL A 56 -15.21 19.69 22.70
C VAL A 56 -15.15 18.34 23.37
N ASN A 57 -16.12 18.08 24.23
CA ASN A 57 -16.31 16.85 25.04
C ASN A 57 -16.69 15.61 24.22
N ALA A 58 -16.26 15.49 22.96
CA ALA A 58 -16.37 14.30 22.15
C ALA A 58 -15.08 14.10 21.35
N ALA A 59 -14.52 12.91 21.36
CA ALA A 59 -13.42 12.57 20.47
C ALA A 59 -13.85 12.87 19.01
N PRO A 60 -12.98 13.51 18.20
CA PRO A 60 -13.33 13.78 16.81
C PRO A 60 -13.66 12.46 16.10
N PRO A 61 -14.62 12.45 15.17
CA PRO A 61 -14.96 11.25 14.43
C PRO A 61 -13.73 10.73 13.72
N ALA A 62 -13.57 9.39 13.71
CA ALA A 62 -12.45 8.76 13.00
C ALA A 62 -12.52 9.15 11.51
N PRO A 63 -11.38 9.49 10.88
CA PRO A 63 -11.35 9.87 9.47
C PRO A 63 -11.85 8.72 8.58
N GLU A 64 -12.42 9.06 7.42
CA GLU A 64 -12.95 8.07 6.47
C GLU A 64 -11.88 7.06 6.04
N VAL A 65 -10.67 7.56 5.80
CA VAL A 65 -9.57 6.81 5.21
C VAL A 65 -8.27 7.03 5.97
N MET A 66 -7.50 5.96 6.17
CA MET A 66 -6.07 6.08 6.41
C MET A 66 -5.32 5.87 5.10
N TYR A 67 -4.50 6.84 4.71
CA TYR A 67 -3.60 6.73 3.57
C TYR A 67 -2.20 6.34 4.04
N PHE A 68 -1.67 5.25 3.50
CA PHE A 68 -0.32 4.77 3.74
C PHE A 68 0.43 4.72 2.40
N ALA A 69 1.35 5.66 2.18
CA ALA A 69 2.09 5.74 0.93
C ALA A 69 3.14 4.62 0.80
N GLY A 70 3.84 4.33 1.89
CA GLY A 70 4.94 3.38 1.93
C GLY A 70 6.28 3.97 1.49
N CYS A 71 7.38 3.43 2.01
CA CYS A 71 8.73 3.97 1.87
C CYS A 71 9.16 4.23 0.41
N MET A 72 8.78 3.36 -0.53
CA MET A 72 9.12 3.54 -1.95
C MET A 72 8.41 4.73 -2.59
N SER A 73 7.18 5.03 -2.16
CA SER A 73 6.44 6.18 -2.69
C SER A 73 7.05 7.51 -2.25
N HIS A 74 7.72 7.56 -1.10
CA HIS A 74 8.49 8.74 -0.67
C HIS A 74 9.72 9.01 -1.56
N LEU A 75 10.28 7.98 -2.20
CA LEU A 75 11.32 8.16 -3.22
C LEU A 75 10.76 8.68 -4.57
N THR A 76 9.44 8.59 -4.75
CA THR A 76 8.73 9.06 -5.94
C THR A 76 7.59 10.01 -5.55
N PRO A 77 7.89 11.21 -5.03
CA PRO A 77 6.90 12.10 -4.42
C PRO A 77 5.76 12.54 -5.35
N ARG A 78 5.91 12.35 -6.66
CA ARG A 78 4.83 12.60 -7.63
C ARG A 78 3.61 11.72 -7.37
N ILE A 79 3.82 10.46 -6.95
CA ILE A 79 2.72 9.52 -6.65
C ILE A 79 1.91 10.07 -5.47
N ILE A 80 2.58 10.42 -4.37
CA ILE A 80 1.93 10.98 -3.18
C ILE A 80 1.13 12.23 -3.53
N LYS A 81 1.78 13.21 -4.20
CA LYS A 81 1.12 14.44 -4.63
C LYS A 81 -0.10 14.20 -5.52
N SER A 82 -0.04 13.17 -6.38
CA SER A 82 -1.17 12.82 -7.25
C SER A 82 -2.32 12.21 -6.46
N VAL A 83 -2.05 11.32 -5.51
CA VAL A 83 -3.07 10.75 -4.62
C VAL A 83 -3.72 11.85 -3.77
N GLU A 84 -2.93 12.75 -3.17
CA GLU A 84 -3.46 13.88 -2.38
C GLU A 84 -4.33 14.81 -3.23
N LYS A 85 -3.96 15.07 -4.49
CA LYS A 85 -4.81 15.85 -5.42
C LYS A 85 -6.14 15.15 -5.68
N VAL A 86 -6.14 13.85 -5.89
CA VAL A 86 -7.37 13.06 -6.07
C VAL A 86 -8.24 13.11 -4.82
N PHE A 87 -7.66 12.90 -3.63
CA PHE A 87 -8.40 12.96 -2.37
C PHE A 87 -9.00 14.33 -2.13
N LYS A 88 -8.24 15.40 -2.40
CA LYS A 88 -8.76 16.78 -2.33
C LYS A 88 -9.92 17.01 -3.30
N ALA A 89 -9.77 16.57 -4.56
CA ALA A 89 -10.81 16.73 -5.58
C ALA A 89 -12.10 15.98 -5.25
N ALA A 90 -11.98 14.82 -4.59
CA ALA A 90 -13.10 13.98 -4.17
C ALA A 90 -13.60 14.30 -2.74
N SER A 91 -13.06 15.33 -2.08
CA SER A 91 -13.38 15.70 -0.69
C SER A 91 -13.30 14.51 0.27
N VAL A 92 -12.24 13.72 0.14
CA VAL A 92 -11.97 12.57 1.04
C VAL A 92 -11.40 13.10 2.35
N ASP A 93 -12.02 12.73 3.47
CA ASP A 93 -11.45 12.94 4.80
C ASP A 93 -10.46 11.81 5.10
N TYR A 94 -9.18 12.14 5.26
CA TYR A 94 -8.14 11.14 5.44
C TYR A 94 -7.03 11.57 6.40
N VAL A 95 -6.46 10.58 7.09
CA VAL A 95 -5.20 10.71 7.80
C VAL A 95 -4.07 10.12 6.97
N PHE A 96 -2.96 10.83 6.85
CA PHE A 96 -1.77 10.36 6.14
C PHE A 96 -0.80 9.74 7.14
N ALA A 97 -0.71 8.41 7.17
CA ALA A 97 -0.02 7.63 8.18
C ALA A 97 1.51 7.86 8.22
N ASP A 98 2.13 8.04 7.07
CA ASP A 98 3.58 8.17 6.92
C ASP A 98 3.97 9.53 6.27
N ARG A 99 3.26 10.61 6.62
CA ARG A 99 3.46 11.96 6.06
C ARG A 99 4.88 12.47 6.27
N ASP A 100 5.43 12.27 7.45
CA ASP A 100 6.72 12.84 7.88
C ASP A 100 7.92 11.98 7.45
N GLY A 101 7.68 10.88 6.76
CA GLY A 101 8.71 9.99 6.25
C GLY A 101 8.16 8.60 5.98
N GLY A 102 8.77 7.90 5.03
CA GLY A 102 8.30 6.59 4.62
C GLY A 102 8.38 5.55 5.73
N ILE A 103 7.24 5.03 6.16
CA ILE A 103 7.17 3.87 7.04
C ILE A 103 7.33 2.59 6.22
N CYS A 104 8.16 1.65 6.70
CA CYS A 104 8.32 0.36 6.05
C CYS A 104 7.15 -0.57 6.37
N CYS A 105 6.60 -1.24 5.36
CA CYS A 105 5.56 -2.25 5.53
C CYS A 105 6.08 -3.62 6.05
N GLY A 106 7.39 -3.78 6.25
CA GLY A 106 8.01 -5.04 6.68
C GLY A 106 8.31 -6.05 5.55
N ARG A 107 7.76 -5.86 4.34
CA ARG A 107 7.96 -6.80 3.22
C ARG A 107 9.43 -7.02 2.85
N PRO A 108 10.29 -5.99 2.71
CA PRO A 108 11.70 -6.19 2.41
C PRO A 108 12.43 -7.01 3.48
N LEU A 109 12.13 -6.80 4.74
CA LEU A 109 12.68 -7.58 5.85
C LEU A 109 12.27 -9.04 5.75
N MET A 110 11.01 -9.31 5.51
CA MET A 110 10.47 -10.66 5.32
C MET A 110 11.13 -11.36 4.12
N LEU A 111 11.30 -10.68 2.99
CA LEU A 111 11.95 -11.21 1.79
C LEU A 111 13.45 -11.46 1.99
N ALA A 112 14.09 -10.73 2.91
CA ALA A 112 15.48 -10.94 3.30
C ALA A 112 15.66 -12.08 4.31
N GLY A 113 14.56 -12.64 4.84
CA GLY A 113 14.61 -13.67 5.90
C GLY A 113 14.73 -13.09 7.31
N LYS A 114 14.66 -11.76 7.49
CA LYS A 114 14.67 -11.06 8.78
C LYS A 114 13.28 -11.14 9.44
N THR A 115 12.84 -12.35 9.75
CA THR A 115 11.44 -12.61 10.13
C THR A 115 11.03 -11.92 11.42
N SER A 116 11.89 -11.90 12.45
CA SER A 116 11.58 -11.24 13.72
C SER A 116 11.40 -9.73 13.54
N ALA A 117 12.34 -9.07 12.88
CA ALA A 117 12.26 -7.64 12.59
C ALA A 117 11.04 -7.28 11.71
N ALA A 118 10.69 -8.16 10.74
CA ALA A 118 9.49 -7.98 9.95
C ALA A 118 8.22 -8.05 10.81
N ARG A 119 8.13 -9.01 11.74
CA ARG A 119 6.99 -9.15 12.65
C ARG A 119 6.84 -7.97 13.60
N GLU A 120 7.94 -7.46 14.14
CA GLU A 120 7.94 -6.25 14.98
C GLU A 120 7.41 -5.04 14.21
N THR A 121 7.90 -4.84 12.98
CA THR A 121 7.43 -3.77 12.09
C THR A 121 5.93 -3.91 11.79
N ILE A 122 5.47 -5.12 11.48
CA ILE A 122 4.06 -5.41 11.21
C ILE A 122 3.21 -5.12 12.46
N ALA A 123 3.65 -5.55 13.64
CA ALA A 123 2.93 -5.33 14.88
C ALA A 123 2.78 -3.84 15.22
N ALA A 124 3.86 -3.06 15.05
CA ALA A 124 3.83 -1.62 15.29
C ALA A 124 2.87 -0.90 14.32
N ASN A 125 2.98 -1.19 13.03
CA ASN A 125 2.09 -0.60 12.02
C ASN A 125 0.63 -1.04 12.22
N ARG A 126 0.40 -2.31 12.56
CA ARG A 126 -0.92 -2.84 12.84
C ARG A 126 -1.58 -2.10 14.01
N LYS A 127 -0.83 -1.89 15.09
CA LYS A 127 -1.31 -1.11 16.23
C LYS A 127 -1.69 0.32 15.81
N MET A 128 -0.83 1.03 15.11
CA MET A 128 -1.08 2.38 14.59
C MET A 128 -2.37 2.45 13.76
N ILE A 129 -2.58 1.48 12.88
CA ILE A 129 -3.77 1.44 12.01
C ILE A 129 -5.04 1.19 12.82
N LEU A 130 -5.01 0.24 13.73
CA LEU A 130 -6.17 -0.07 14.58
C LEU A 130 -6.51 1.11 15.51
N ASP A 131 -5.51 1.77 16.09
CA ASP A 131 -5.69 2.93 16.98
C ASP A 131 -6.27 4.15 16.24
N SER A 132 -6.11 4.23 14.91
CA SER A 132 -6.67 5.33 14.11
C SER A 132 -8.20 5.34 14.03
N GLY A 133 -8.84 4.19 14.24
CA GLY A 133 -10.29 4.03 14.09
C GLY A 133 -10.81 4.03 12.65
N CYS A 134 -9.94 4.20 11.64
CA CYS A 134 -10.32 4.18 10.23
C CYS A 134 -10.89 2.83 9.82
N LYS A 135 -11.86 2.86 8.90
CA LYS A 135 -12.47 1.65 8.32
C LYS A 135 -11.86 1.26 6.98
N THR A 136 -11.18 2.18 6.33
CA THR A 136 -10.55 1.96 5.02
C THR A 136 -9.08 2.36 5.07
N LEU A 137 -8.21 1.45 4.64
CA LEU A 137 -6.78 1.68 4.46
C LEU A 137 -6.46 1.73 2.96
N VAL A 138 -5.97 2.86 2.48
CA VAL A 138 -5.58 3.06 1.08
C VAL A 138 -4.06 3.08 0.95
N LEU A 139 -3.54 2.28 0.03
CA LEU A 139 -2.11 2.04 -0.17
C LEU A 139 -1.68 2.45 -1.58
N SER A 140 -0.54 3.15 -1.70
CA SER A 140 0.02 3.49 -3.02
C SER A 140 0.93 2.40 -3.60
N CYS A 141 1.59 1.64 -2.75
CA CYS A 141 2.60 0.69 -3.19
C CYS A 141 2.03 -0.72 -3.34
N PRO A 142 2.14 -1.37 -4.52
CA PRO A 142 1.68 -2.75 -4.74
C PRO A 142 2.31 -3.76 -3.78
N ILE A 143 3.58 -3.56 -3.43
CA ILE A 143 4.30 -4.42 -2.49
C ILE A 143 3.69 -4.29 -1.08
N CYS A 144 3.40 -3.05 -0.66
CA CYS A 144 2.71 -2.80 0.60
C CYS A 144 1.32 -3.42 0.59
N TYR A 145 0.54 -3.20 -0.49
CA TYR A 145 -0.80 -3.75 -0.62
C TYR A 145 -0.82 -5.27 -0.40
N LYS A 146 0.10 -6.00 -1.03
CA LYS A 146 0.19 -7.45 -0.87
C LYS A 146 0.48 -7.85 0.57
N ILE A 147 1.51 -7.31 1.22
CA ILE A 147 1.87 -7.72 2.59
C ILE A 147 0.77 -7.34 3.60
N PHE A 148 0.10 -6.20 3.41
CA PHE A 148 -1.02 -5.81 4.27
C PHE A 148 -2.17 -6.80 4.18
N LYS A 149 -2.45 -7.35 3.00
CA LYS A 149 -3.46 -8.40 2.82
C LYS A 149 -3.04 -9.75 3.39
N ASP A 150 -1.76 -10.11 3.24
CA ASP A 150 -1.27 -11.44 3.59
C ASP A 150 -0.95 -11.59 5.09
N GLU A 151 -0.42 -10.54 5.75
CA GLU A 151 0.27 -10.69 7.03
C GLU A 151 -0.27 -9.79 8.17
N TYR A 152 -1.08 -8.78 7.86
CA TYR A 152 -1.46 -7.78 8.89
C TYR A 152 -2.69 -8.14 9.71
N ASP A 153 -3.53 -9.07 9.25
CA ASP A 153 -4.78 -9.48 9.93
C ASP A 153 -5.61 -8.27 10.45
N LEU A 154 -5.92 -7.34 9.56
CA LEU A 154 -6.68 -6.13 9.87
C LEU A 154 -8.18 -6.39 9.76
N LYS A 155 -8.73 -7.17 10.70
CA LYS A 155 -10.17 -7.47 10.74
C LYS A 155 -11.00 -6.21 10.89
N GLY A 156 -12.01 -6.06 10.04
CA GLY A 156 -12.92 -4.91 10.05
C GLY A 156 -12.37 -3.65 9.39
N ILE A 157 -11.16 -3.71 8.81
CA ILE A 157 -10.59 -2.65 7.98
C ILE A 157 -10.49 -3.13 6.55
N GLU A 158 -11.09 -2.39 5.64
CA GLU A 158 -10.99 -2.65 4.22
C GLU A 158 -9.65 -2.16 3.68
N ILE A 159 -8.90 -3.04 3.01
CA ILE A 159 -7.59 -2.72 2.45
C ILE A 159 -7.73 -2.55 0.94
N LEU A 160 -7.40 -1.37 0.43
CA LEU A 160 -7.49 -1.02 -0.98
C LEU A 160 -6.16 -0.48 -1.53
N HIS A 161 -5.83 -0.90 -2.73
CA HIS A 161 -4.84 -0.16 -3.51
C HIS A 161 -5.48 1.14 -4.03
N TYR A 162 -4.70 2.21 -4.15
CA TYR A 162 -5.26 3.53 -4.53
C TYR A 162 -6.04 3.50 -5.86
N THR A 163 -5.70 2.62 -6.80
CA THR A 163 -6.44 2.46 -8.06
C THR A 163 -7.84 1.90 -7.85
N GLN A 164 -8.03 0.99 -6.89
CA GLN A 164 -9.34 0.48 -6.51
C GLN A 164 -10.17 1.57 -5.82
N TYR A 165 -9.53 2.35 -4.97
CA TYR A 165 -10.20 3.44 -4.28
C TYR A 165 -10.61 4.57 -5.26
N ILE A 166 -9.74 4.94 -6.22
CA ILE A 166 -10.09 5.90 -7.29
C ILE A 166 -11.30 5.41 -8.09
N LYS A 167 -11.31 4.14 -8.51
CA LYS A 167 -12.45 3.55 -9.21
C LYS A 167 -13.73 3.73 -8.40
N ARG A 168 -13.70 3.42 -7.11
CA ARG A 168 -14.83 3.61 -6.18
C ARG A 168 -15.30 5.07 -6.13
N LEU A 169 -14.39 6.03 -6.02
CA LEU A 169 -14.73 7.46 -5.99
C LEU A 169 -15.41 7.91 -7.29
N VAL A 170 -14.99 7.38 -8.43
CA VAL A 170 -15.63 7.64 -9.73
C VAL A 170 -17.04 7.04 -9.77
N GLU A 171 -17.20 5.78 -9.35
CA GLU A 171 -18.50 5.09 -9.30
C GLU A 171 -19.50 5.77 -8.35
N GLN A 172 -19.01 6.35 -7.27
CA GLN A 172 -19.80 7.14 -6.32
C GLN A 172 -20.10 8.57 -6.81
N GLY A 173 -19.57 8.97 -7.98
CA GLY A 173 -19.73 10.33 -8.49
C GLY A 173 -18.95 11.41 -7.72
N ARG A 174 -18.08 11.00 -6.76
CA ARG A 174 -17.24 11.91 -5.96
C ARG A 174 -16.03 12.43 -6.74
N LEU A 175 -15.60 11.72 -7.76
CA LEU A 175 -14.49 12.10 -8.62
C LEU A 175 -14.94 12.07 -10.07
N LYS A 176 -14.78 13.20 -10.78
CA LYS A 176 -14.99 13.28 -12.22
C LYS A 176 -13.65 13.21 -12.94
N LEU A 177 -13.53 12.30 -13.88
CA LEU A 177 -12.35 12.16 -14.73
C LEU A 177 -12.53 12.96 -16.01
N SER A 178 -11.46 13.56 -16.50
CA SER A 178 -11.42 14.23 -17.80
C SER A 178 -10.67 13.36 -18.79
N ALA A 179 -11.29 13.08 -19.93
CA ALA A 179 -10.64 12.35 -21.00
C ALA A 179 -9.58 13.22 -21.70
N CYS A 180 -8.51 12.59 -22.16
CA CYS A 180 -7.50 13.16 -23.04
C CYS A 180 -7.24 12.20 -24.22
N ASP A 181 -6.66 12.71 -25.31
CA ASP A 181 -6.36 11.90 -26.51
C ASP A 181 -5.02 11.14 -26.40
N GLU A 182 -4.49 11.00 -25.20
CA GLU A 182 -3.23 10.32 -24.98
C GLU A 182 -3.37 8.79 -25.09
N ARG A 183 -2.38 8.16 -25.74
CA ARG A 183 -2.25 6.70 -25.77
C ARG A 183 -1.57 6.23 -24.49
N ILE A 184 -2.27 5.37 -23.74
CA ILE A 184 -1.81 4.86 -22.45
C ILE A 184 -1.45 3.39 -22.59
N VAL A 185 -0.24 3.01 -22.19
CA VAL A 185 0.17 1.62 -22.00
C VAL A 185 0.29 1.36 -20.49
N TYR A 186 -0.44 0.38 -20.02
CA TYR A 186 -0.39 -0.01 -18.61
C TYR A 186 0.37 -1.32 -18.43
N HIS A 187 1.40 -1.29 -17.59
CA HIS A 187 2.12 -2.47 -17.16
C HIS A 187 1.62 -2.91 -15.77
N ASP A 188 1.10 -4.14 -15.69
CA ASP A 188 0.64 -4.70 -14.40
C ASP A 188 1.79 -4.90 -13.43
N PRO A 189 1.79 -4.24 -12.26
CA PRO A 189 2.75 -4.55 -11.21
C PRO A 189 2.56 -6.00 -10.76
N CYS A 190 3.64 -6.76 -10.71
CA CYS A 190 3.57 -8.21 -10.41
C CYS A 190 2.92 -8.52 -9.05
N GLU A 191 3.18 -7.71 -8.04
CA GLU A 191 2.58 -7.88 -6.71
C GLU A 191 1.09 -7.51 -6.68
N LEU A 192 0.66 -6.55 -7.50
CA LEU A 192 -0.74 -6.14 -7.58
C LEU A 192 -1.55 -7.11 -8.45
N GLY A 193 -1.08 -7.38 -9.67
CA GLY A 193 -1.74 -8.27 -10.61
C GLY A 193 -1.63 -9.74 -10.18
N ARG A 194 -0.48 -10.39 -10.43
CA ARG A 194 -0.31 -11.82 -10.09
C ARG A 194 -0.42 -12.11 -8.60
N GLY A 195 0.10 -11.21 -7.75
CA GLY A 195 0.11 -11.41 -6.32
C GLY A 195 -1.23 -11.20 -5.62
N CYS A 196 -2.11 -10.36 -6.17
CA CYS A 196 -3.37 -9.97 -5.51
C CYS A 196 -4.60 -10.01 -6.42
N GLY A 197 -4.45 -10.35 -7.70
CA GLY A 197 -5.57 -10.45 -8.65
C GLY A 197 -6.15 -9.11 -9.11
N VAL A 198 -5.50 -7.98 -8.80
CA VAL A 198 -5.99 -6.65 -9.15
C VAL A 198 -5.49 -6.26 -10.54
N TYR A 199 -6.33 -6.42 -11.53
CA TYR A 199 -6.05 -6.15 -12.94
C TYR A 199 -7.01 -5.12 -13.54
N GLU A 200 -8.30 -5.28 -13.28
CA GLU A 200 -9.35 -4.54 -13.98
C GLU A 200 -9.54 -3.11 -13.44
N GLU A 201 -9.37 -2.90 -12.15
CA GLU A 201 -9.62 -1.60 -11.54
C GLU A 201 -8.69 -0.50 -12.09
N PRO A 202 -7.35 -0.72 -12.18
CA PRO A 202 -6.48 0.29 -12.79
C PRO A 202 -6.77 0.50 -14.27
N ARG A 203 -7.12 -0.57 -15.03
CA ARG A 203 -7.49 -0.45 -16.45
C ARG A 203 -8.78 0.32 -16.65
N ASN A 204 -9.77 0.05 -15.80
CA ASN A 204 -11.06 0.73 -15.83
C ASN A 204 -10.91 2.24 -15.63
N VAL A 205 -10.09 2.65 -14.66
CA VAL A 205 -9.79 4.08 -14.44
C VAL A 205 -9.04 4.68 -15.62
N LEU A 206 -8.01 3.99 -16.14
CA LEU A 206 -7.18 4.51 -17.23
C LEU A 206 -7.94 4.61 -18.55
N SER A 207 -8.86 3.69 -18.85
CA SER A 207 -9.68 3.74 -20.06
C SER A 207 -10.67 4.90 -20.08
N GLN A 208 -10.97 5.48 -18.91
CA GLN A 208 -11.83 6.66 -18.83
C GLN A 208 -11.05 7.98 -19.00
N VAL A 209 -9.72 7.95 -18.88
CA VAL A 209 -8.89 9.15 -19.06
C VAL A 209 -8.11 9.20 -20.36
N GLY A 210 -7.99 8.07 -21.09
CA GLY A 210 -7.29 8.06 -22.37
C GLY A 210 -7.41 6.74 -23.10
N ASN A 211 -6.75 6.65 -24.25
CA ASN A 211 -6.77 5.50 -25.12
C ASN A 211 -5.86 4.38 -24.59
N LEU A 212 -6.43 3.47 -23.79
CA LEU A 212 -5.68 2.33 -23.26
C LEU A 212 -5.37 1.31 -24.36
N VAL A 213 -4.09 1.15 -24.68
CA VAL A 213 -3.60 0.19 -25.68
C VAL A 213 -2.87 -0.97 -25.00
N LYS A 214 -2.94 -2.15 -25.62
CA LYS A 214 -2.19 -3.32 -25.16
C LYS A 214 -0.69 -3.09 -25.38
N ALA A 215 0.12 -3.50 -24.41
CA ALA A 215 1.56 -3.65 -24.65
C ALA A 215 1.78 -4.78 -25.67
N ALA A 216 2.69 -4.54 -26.61
CA ALA A 216 3.08 -5.54 -27.59
C ALA A 216 3.85 -6.71 -26.95
#